data_ac1fe58c3ac7daf7c2efd405feeaa705
#
_entry.id   ac1fe58c3ac7daf7c2efd405feeaa705
#
_cell.length_a   1.000
_cell.length_b   1.000
_cell.length_c   1.000
_cell.angle_alpha   90.00
_cell.angle_beta   90.00
_cell.angle_gamma   90.00
#
_symmetry.space_group_name_H-M   'P 1'
#
loop_
_entity.id
_entity.type
_entity.pdbx_description
1 polymer ?
#
loop_
_entity_poly.entity_id
_entity_poly.type
_entity_poly.pdbx_seq_one_letter_code
_entity_poly.pdbx_strand_id
1 'polypeptide(L)'
;MESISSVQVNPTSTIEVTRTYLEMRDPSELQTARRDDPRISIEQIPGCAPAFFRYLYIEVGRNYNWIDRLPWTDADIAAHLAQPEISIWLMTYEGETAGYFELRRCEDDSVEIAYFGLLPAFIGRGLGKHLLTCATEEAWVMGARRVWLHTCTLDDKAAMPNYLKRGFRPFRTESYSVELPS
;
A
#
# COMPACT_ATOMS: atom_id res chain seq x y z
N MET A 1 47.75 6.31 -27.38
CA MET A 1 47.21 5.10 -26.70
C MET A 1 46.29 5.60 -25.62
N GLU A 2 44.99 5.66 -25.95
CA GLU A 2 43.96 6.06 -24.98
C GLU A 2 43.50 4.81 -24.24
N SER A 3 43.65 4.85 -22.92
CA SER A 3 43.16 3.79 -22.02
C SER A 3 41.62 3.85 -21.96
N ILE A 4 40.98 2.84 -22.50
CA ILE A 4 39.54 2.63 -22.34
C ILE A 4 39.31 2.24 -20.90
N SER A 5 38.75 3.16 -20.12
CA SER A 5 38.27 2.92 -18.75
C SER A 5 37.14 1.90 -18.81
N SER A 6 37.38 0.69 -18.32
CA SER A 6 36.34 -0.32 -18.18
C SER A 6 35.34 0.14 -17.12
N VAL A 7 34.11 0.42 -17.57
CA VAL A 7 32.97 0.62 -16.69
C VAL A 7 32.75 -0.70 -15.94
N GLN A 8 33.06 -0.72 -14.65
CA GLN A 8 32.68 -1.82 -13.78
C GLN A 8 31.16 -1.77 -13.61
N VAL A 9 30.47 -2.69 -14.25
CA VAL A 9 29.06 -2.95 -13.97
C VAL A 9 29.03 -3.67 -12.64
N ASN A 10 28.54 -3.00 -11.59
CA ASN A 10 28.30 -3.65 -10.32
C ASN A 10 27.27 -4.78 -10.54
N PRO A 11 27.48 -5.98 -9.95
CA PRO A 11 26.53 -7.06 -10.11
C PRO A 11 25.20 -6.68 -9.43
N THR A 12 24.16 -6.52 -10.22
CA THR A 12 22.78 -6.46 -9.72
C THR A 12 22.45 -7.81 -9.08
N SER A 13 22.06 -7.79 -7.80
CA SER A 13 21.61 -9.01 -7.15
C SER A 13 20.16 -9.27 -7.54
N THR A 14 19.92 -10.39 -8.22
CA THR A 14 18.57 -10.85 -8.51
C THR A 14 18.06 -11.65 -7.31
N ILE A 15 16.88 -11.28 -6.81
CA ILE A 15 16.20 -12.03 -5.75
C ILE A 15 14.86 -12.56 -6.24
N GLU A 16 14.47 -13.72 -5.72
CA GLU A 16 13.14 -14.27 -5.94
C GLU A 16 12.15 -13.70 -4.93
N VAL A 17 11.01 -13.20 -5.43
CA VAL A 17 9.96 -12.59 -4.66
C VAL A 17 8.68 -13.38 -4.84
N THR A 18 8.02 -13.70 -3.74
CA THR A 18 6.68 -14.31 -3.77
C THR A 18 5.64 -13.24 -3.44
N ARG A 19 4.66 -13.09 -4.32
CA ARG A 19 3.47 -12.26 -4.13
C ARG A 19 2.30 -13.15 -3.74
N THR A 20 1.61 -12.77 -2.68
CA THR A 20 0.39 -13.43 -2.20
C THR A 20 -0.79 -12.50 -2.34
N TYR A 21 -1.86 -12.97 -2.97
CA TYR A 21 -3.12 -12.27 -3.06
C TYR A 21 -4.07 -12.79 -1.99
N LEU A 22 -4.70 -11.88 -1.26
CA LEU A 22 -5.66 -12.19 -0.20
C LEU A 22 -6.98 -11.49 -0.50
N GLU A 23 -8.06 -12.11 -0.07
CA GLU A 23 -9.41 -11.57 -0.27
C GLU A 23 -10.30 -11.75 0.97
N MET A 24 -11.37 -10.98 0.98
CA MET A 24 -12.49 -11.08 1.88
C MET A 24 -13.76 -10.97 1.03
N ARG A 25 -14.72 -11.90 1.19
CA ARG A 25 -15.91 -11.99 0.34
C ARG A 25 -17.19 -11.58 1.03
N ASP A 26 -17.15 -11.42 2.35
CA ASP A 26 -18.29 -10.99 3.15
C ASP A 26 -17.82 -10.00 4.22
N PRO A 27 -18.53 -8.87 4.42
CA PRO A 27 -18.18 -7.91 5.47
C PRO A 27 -18.11 -8.52 6.88
N SER A 28 -18.88 -9.57 7.14
CA SER A 28 -18.89 -10.27 8.44
C SER A 28 -17.60 -11.02 8.74
N GLU A 29 -16.75 -11.26 7.74
CA GLU A 29 -15.43 -11.88 7.92
C GLU A 29 -14.42 -10.93 8.55
N LEU A 30 -14.69 -9.62 8.53
CA LEU A 30 -13.79 -8.61 9.07
C LEU A 30 -13.65 -8.73 10.60
N GLN A 31 -12.44 -9.03 11.03
CA GLN A 31 -12.04 -9.00 12.44
C GLN A 31 -11.48 -7.61 12.76
N THR A 32 -12.33 -6.75 13.27
CA THR A 32 -11.95 -5.36 13.55
C THR A 32 -10.90 -5.25 14.66
N ALA A 33 -10.00 -4.29 14.53
CA ALA A 33 -9.04 -3.94 15.56
C ALA A 33 -8.92 -2.41 15.66
N ARG A 34 -10.05 -1.78 15.98
CA ARG A 34 -10.13 -0.33 16.16
C ARG A 34 -9.36 0.09 17.41
N ARG A 35 -8.81 1.28 17.33
CA ARG A 35 -8.21 1.97 18.46
C ARG A 35 -9.03 3.21 18.75
N ASP A 36 -9.61 3.27 19.93
CA ASP A 36 -10.31 4.45 20.43
C ASP A 36 -9.26 5.42 21.00
N ASP A 37 -8.77 6.31 20.15
CA ASP A 37 -7.74 7.29 20.48
C ASP A 37 -8.08 8.59 19.76
N PRO A 38 -8.48 9.65 20.48
CA PRO A 38 -8.90 10.91 19.86
C PRO A 38 -7.78 11.64 19.10
N ARG A 39 -6.53 11.19 19.25
CA ARG A 39 -5.39 11.73 18.50
C ARG A 39 -5.29 11.19 17.07
N ILE A 40 -6.06 10.14 16.75
CA ILE A 40 -6.07 9.52 15.43
C ILE A 40 -7.23 10.10 14.62
N SER A 41 -6.95 10.56 13.40
CA SER A 41 -7.94 10.85 12.37
C SER A 41 -7.65 10.04 11.12
N ILE A 42 -8.69 9.54 10.46
CA ILE A 42 -8.60 8.91 9.13
C ILE A 42 -9.66 9.56 8.27
N GLU A 43 -9.23 10.24 7.21
CA GLU A 43 -10.10 11.01 6.33
C GLU A 43 -9.73 10.80 4.87
N GLN A 44 -10.75 10.79 4.00
CA GLN A 44 -10.52 10.83 2.57
C GLN A 44 -9.96 12.20 2.17
N ILE A 45 -9.00 12.22 1.25
CA ILE A 45 -8.44 13.44 0.68
C ILE A 45 -8.94 13.60 -0.76
N PRO A 46 -10.12 14.23 -0.96
CA PRO A 46 -10.55 14.56 -2.31
C PRO A 46 -9.60 15.63 -2.88
N GLY A 47 -9.19 15.45 -4.13
CA GLY A 47 -8.26 16.39 -4.76
C GLY A 47 -6.83 16.37 -4.18
N CYS A 48 -6.36 15.20 -3.76
CA CYS A 48 -4.99 15.02 -3.29
C CYS A 48 -3.99 15.60 -4.31
N ALA A 49 -3.10 16.48 -3.84
CA ALA A 49 -2.08 17.08 -4.68
C ALA A 49 -1.04 16.04 -5.11
N PRO A 50 -0.57 16.04 -6.38
CA PRO A 50 0.43 15.10 -6.86
C PRO A 50 1.70 15.05 -6.01
N ALA A 51 2.20 16.20 -5.56
CA ALA A 51 3.38 16.26 -4.71
C ALA A 51 3.17 15.57 -3.35
N PHE A 52 1.99 15.71 -2.76
CA PHE A 52 1.66 15.07 -1.49
C PHE A 52 1.47 13.55 -1.66
N PHE A 53 0.80 13.12 -2.73
CA PHE A 53 0.69 11.71 -3.08
C PHE A 53 2.07 11.07 -3.26
N ARG A 54 2.96 11.72 -4.00
CA ARG A 54 4.34 11.27 -4.20
C ARG A 54 5.09 11.14 -2.88
N TYR A 55 4.94 12.12 -1.99
CA TYR A 55 5.51 12.08 -0.63
C TYR A 55 5.03 10.83 0.14
N LEU A 56 3.73 10.59 0.18
CA LEU A 56 3.15 9.43 0.86
C LEU A 56 3.70 8.11 0.30
N TYR A 57 3.71 7.98 -1.02
CA TYR A 57 4.21 6.78 -1.70
C TYR A 57 5.68 6.50 -1.39
N ILE A 58 6.53 7.53 -1.47
CA ILE A 58 7.96 7.40 -1.20
C ILE A 58 8.23 7.10 0.27
N GLU A 59 7.64 7.86 1.18
CA GLU A 59 7.95 7.73 2.61
C GLU A 59 7.42 6.43 3.22
N VAL A 60 6.24 5.99 2.82
CA VAL A 60 5.70 4.70 3.28
C VAL A 60 6.42 3.54 2.60
N GLY A 61 6.65 3.63 1.28
CA GLY A 61 7.22 2.54 0.48
C GLY A 61 8.74 2.41 0.55
N ARG A 62 9.44 3.35 1.17
CA ARG A 62 10.91 3.47 1.16
C ARG A 62 11.63 2.17 1.53
N ASN A 63 11.14 1.46 2.52
CA ASN A 63 11.77 0.24 3.04
C ASN A 63 11.19 -1.05 2.43
N TYR A 64 10.20 -0.95 1.54
CA TYR A 64 9.44 -2.08 1.02
C TYR A 64 9.56 -2.25 -0.50
N ASN A 65 10.51 -1.55 -1.09
CA ASN A 65 10.78 -1.61 -2.53
C ASN A 65 9.56 -1.24 -3.41
N TRP A 66 8.81 -0.23 -2.99
CA TRP A 66 7.74 0.36 -3.80
C TRP A 66 8.36 1.20 -4.92
N ILE A 67 8.51 0.62 -6.09
CA ILE A 67 9.20 1.25 -7.22
C ILE A 67 8.28 1.58 -8.39
N ASP A 68 7.09 0.99 -8.45
CA ASP A 68 6.23 1.02 -9.63
C ASP A 68 5.82 2.44 -10.05
N ARG A 69 5.64 3.34 -9.09
CA ARG A 69 5.20 4.72 -9.33
C ARG A 69 6.32 5.76 -9.22
N LEU A 70 7.55 5.35 -8.93
CA LEU A 70 8.69 6.29 -8.88
C LEU A 70 8.93 7.00 -10.22
N PRO A 71 8.76 6.34 -11.39
CA PRO A 71 8.94 6.99 -12.70
C PRO A 71 7.78 7.92 -13.08
N TRP A 72 6.66 7.91 -12.36
CA TRP A 72 5.48 8.69 -12.72
C TRP A 72 5.78 10.19 -12.65
N THR A 73 5.36 10.91 -13.68
CA THR A 73 5.37 12.38 -13.68
C THR A 73 4.23 12.92 -12.83
N ASP A 74 4.25 14.20 -12.54
CA ASP A 74 3.12 14.85 -11.83
C ASP A 74 1.83 14.78 -12.66
N ALA A 75 1.93 14.79 -13.99
CA ALA A 75 0.79 14.60 -14.89
C ALA A 75 0.23 13.16 -14.79
N ASP A 76 1.08 12.15 -14.72
CA ASP A 76 0.64 10.76 -14.53
C ASP A 76 -0.09 10.59 -13.20
N ILE A 77 0.45 11.15 -12.12
CA ILE A 77 -0.17 11.12 -10.80
C ILE A 77 -1.51 11.85 -10.83
N ALA A 78 -1.56 13.05 -11.41
CA ALA A 78 -2.81 13.81 -11.51
C ALA A 78 -3.88 13.04 -12.30
N ALA A 79 -3.51 12.41 -13.41
CA ALA A 79 -4.41 11.58 -14.20
C ALA A 79 -4.92 10.36 -13.41
N HIS A 80 -4.05 9.73 -12.63
CA HIS A 80 -4.42 8.62 -11.74
C HIS A 80 -5.42 9.07 -10.67
N LEU A 81 -5.12 10.17 -9.97
CA LEU A 81 -5.96 10.69 -8.89
C LEU A 81 -7.31 11.25 -9.38
N ALA A 82 -7.41 11.61 -10.66
CA ALA A 82 -8.66 12.08 -11.27
C ALA A 82 -9.65 10.95 -11.59
N GLN A 83 -9.23 9.68 -11.51
CA GLN A 83 -10.10 8.55 -11.78
C GLN A 83 -11.13 8.39 -10.65
N PRO A 84 -12.44 8.28 -10.96
CA PRO A 84 -13.48 8.15 -9.93
C PRO A 84 -13.39 6.84 -9.14
N GLU A 85 -12.68 5.84 -9.67
CA GLU A 85 -12.44 4.55 -9.02
C GLU A 85 -11.38 4.61 -7.92
N ILE A 86 -10.57 5.69 -7.89
CA ILE A 86 -9.45 5.86 -6.94
C ILE A 86 -9.87 6.76 -5.80
N SER A 87 -9.58 6.34 -4.59
CA SER A 87 -9.69 7.19 -3.39
C SER A 87 -8.48 7.07 -2.50
N ILE A 88 -8.00 8.21 -2.02
CA ILE A 88 -6.85 8.31 -1.12
C ILE A 88 -7.35 8.69 0.27
N TRP A 89 -6.89 7.97 1.27
CA TRP A 89 -7.25 8.15 2.67
C TRP A 89 -6.01 8.38 3.52
N LEU A 90 -6.02 9.42 4.31
CA LEU A 90 -4.91 9.81 5.17
C LEU A 90 -5.20 9.47 6.63
N MET A 91 -4.26 8.84 7.29
CA MET A 91 -4.21 8.77 8.76
C MET A 91 -3.30 9.86 9.29
N THR A 92 -3.80 10.62 10.26
CA THR A 92 -2.98 11.51 11.08
C THR A 92 -2.98 11.04 12.53
N TYR A 93 -1.90 11.34 13.23
CA TYR A 93 -1.74 11.14 14.66
C TYR A 93 -1.26 12.45 15.29
N GLU A 94 -2.07 13.03 16.19
CA GLU A 94 -1.81 14.37 16.73
C GLU A 94 -1.61 15.45 15.66
N GLY A 95 -2.29 15.31 14.52
CA GLY A 95 -2.18 16.22 13.38
C GLY A 95 -0.99 15.94 12.44
N GLU A 96 -0.09 15.04 12.78
CA GLU A 96 1.02 14.64 11.92
C GLU A 96 0.61 13.51 10.97
N THR A 97 1.09 13.54 9.74
CA THR A 97 0.88 12.46 8.77
C THR A 97 1.48 11.16 9.29
N ALA A 98 0.65 10.14 9.49
CA ALA A 98 1.05 8.86 10.08
C ALA A 98 1.02 7.70 9.10
N GLY A 99 0.17 7.76 8.09
CA GLY A 99 0.04 6.70 7.09
C GLY A 99 -1.07 7.01 6.09
N TYR A 100 -1.27 6.11 5.15
CA TYR A 100 -2.34 6.24 4.18
C TYR A 100 -2.75 4.89 3.61
N PHE A 101 -3.87 4.88 2.92
CA PHE A 101 -4.25 3.81 2.02
C PHE A 101 -4.90 4.36 0.75
N GLU A 102 -4.80 3.58 -0.31
CA GLU A 102 -5.46 3.81 -1.57
C GLU A 102 -6.44 2.68 -1.84
N LEU A 103 -7.68 3.03 -2.14
CA LEU A 103 -8.69 2.09 -2.60
C LEU A 103 -8.91 2.29 -4.09
N ARG A 104 -9.07 1.17 -4.80
CA ARG A 104 -9.41 1.14 -6.23
C ARG A 104 -10.61 0.24 -6.47
N ARG A 105 -11.68 0.82 -7.00
CA ARG A 105 -12.81 0.04 -7.50
C ARG A 105 -12.44 -0.63 -8.83
N CYS A 106 -12.69 -1.92 -8.93
CA CYS A 106 -12.43 -2.71 -10.12
C CYS A 106 -13.71 -2.96 -10.92
N GLU A 107 -13.56 -3.33 -12.21
CA GLU A 107 -14.70 -3.58 -13.11
C GLU A 107 -15.61 -4.74 -12.68
N ASP A 108 -15.08 -5.69 -11.88
CA ASP A 108 -15.82 -6.85 -11.34
C ASP A 108 -16.57 -6.53 -10.04
N ASP A 109 -16.78 -5.26 -9.72
CA ASP A 109 -17.35 -4.78 -8.47
C ASP A 109 -16.51 -5.16 -7.23
N SER A 110 -15.27 -5.58 -7.39
CA SER A 110 -14.36 -5.70 -6.27
C SER A 110 -13.69 -4.37 -5.94
N VAL A 111 -13.18 -4.24 -4.73
CA VAL A 111 -12.33 -3.11 -4.33
C VAL A 111 -10.98 -3.65 -3.86
N GLU A 112 -9.94 -3.12 -4.46
CA GLU A 112 -8.56 -3.39 -4.06
C GLU A 112 -8.10 -2.35 -3.05
N ILE A 113 -7.48 -2.83 -1.95
CA ILE A 113 -6.61 -2.00 -1.13
C ILE A 113 -5.26 -2.00 -1.84
N ALA A 114 -5.06 -1.02 -2.74
CA ALA A 114 -3.96 -1.02 -3.70
C ALA A 114 -2.63 -0.66 -3.04
N TYR A 115 -2.65 0.30 -2.11
CA TYR A 115 -1.50 0.71 -1.30
C TYR A 115 -1.97 0.96 0.12
N PHE A 116 -1.13 0.56 1.08
CA PHE A 116 -1.47 0.62 2.49
C PHE A 116 -0.18 0.62 3.32
N GLY A 117 -0.06 1.55 4.24
CA GLY A 117 1.06 1.53 5.17
C GLY A 117 1.18 2.77 6.05
N LEU A 118 2.13 2.68 6.95
CA LEU A 118 2.50 3.73 7.91
C LEU A 118 3.85 4.35 7.54
N LEU A 119 4.02 5.62 7.86
CA LEU A 119 5.34 6.23 7.84
C LEU A 119 6.22 5.56 8.90
N PRO A 120 7.54 5.47 8.69
CA PRO A 120 8.46 4.74 9.58
C PRO A 120 8.36 5.14 11.05
N ALA A 121 8.16 6.42 11.35
CA ALA A 121 8.04 6.93 12.72
C ALA A 121 6.81 6.40 13.49
N PHE A 122 5.82 5.85 12.80
CA PHE A 122 4.56 5.39 13.36
C PHE A 122 4.41 3.86 13.39
N ILE A 123 5.38 3.14 12.83
CA ILE A 123 5.42 1.67 12.88
C ILE A 123 5.66 1.20 14.31
N GLY A 124 5.05 0.07 14.69
CA GLY A 124 5.21 -0.52 16.03
C GLY A 124 4.34 0.11 17.13
N ARG A 125 3.47 1.05 16.78
CA ARG A 125 2.54 1.70 17.74
C ARG A 125 1.14 1.10 17.75
N GLY A 126 0.92 0.00 17.05
CA GLY A 126 -0.40 -0.64 16.94
C GLY A 126 -1.39 0.09 16.01
N LEU A 127 -0.91 1.03 15.19
CA LEU A 127 -1.75 1.81 14.28
C LEU A 127 -2.12 1.03 13.00
N GLY A 128 -1.27 0.12 12.55
CA GLY A 128 -1.47 -0.62 11.29
C GLY A 128 -2.73 -1.48 11.28
N LYS A 129 -3.09 -2.11 12.40
CA LYS A 129 -4.32 -2.90 12.52
C LYS A 129 -5.58 -2.03 12.50
N HIS A 130 -5.51 -0.82 13.05
CA HIS A 130 -6.59 0.16 13.02
C HIS A 130 -6.76 0.72 11.60
N LEU A 131 -5.66 1.11 10.94
CA LEU A 131 -5.67 1.60 9.57
C LEU A 131 -6.24 0.56 8.60
N LEU A 132 -5.84 -0.71 8.72
CA LEU A 132 -6.37 -1.79 7.88
C LEU A 132 -7.87 -2.06 8.14
N THR A 133 -8.31 -2.00 9.39
CA THR A 133 -9.73 -2.09 9.71
C THR A 133 -10.52 -1.01 8.96
N CYS A 134 -10.10 0.24 9.07
CA CYS A 134 -10.76 1.37 8.39
C CYS A 134 -10.70 1.23 6.86
N ALA A 135 -9.56 0.86 6.29
CA ALA A 135 -9.43 0.65 4.85
C ALA A 135 -10.41 -0.42 4.33
N THR A 136 -10.56 -1.52 5.08
CA THR A 136 -11.48 -2.59 4.70
C THR A 136 -12.94 -2.16 4.82
N GLU A 137 -13.30 -1.43 5.87
CA GLU A 137 -14.66 -0.92 6.05
C GLU A 137 -15.03 0.08 4.96
N GLU A 138 -14.12 1.01 4.61
CA GLU A 138 -14.37 1.96 3.53
C GLU A 138 -14.49 1.26 2.16
N ALA A 139 -13.72 0.20 1.93
CA ALA A 139 -13.89 -0.62 0.73
C ALA A 139 -15.29 -1.25 0.64
N TRP A 140 -15.85 -1.73 1.77
CA TRP A 140 -17.23 -2.22 1.82
C TRP A 140 -18.26 -1.12 1.61
N VAL A 141 -18.04 0.08 2.17
CA VAL A 141 -18.90 1.26 1.97
C VAL A 141 -18.96 1.67 0.49
N MET A 142 -17.89 1.46 -0.28
CA MET A 142 -17.89 1.66 -1.73
C MET A 142 -18.79 0.66 -2.49
N GLY A 143 -19.43 -0.29 -1.81
CA GLY A 143 -20.33 -1.28 -2.40
C GLY A 143 -19.59 -2.48 -3.02
N ALA A 144 -18.43 -2.82 -2.49
CA ALA A 144 -17.67 -3.98 -2.95
C ALA A 144 -18.46 -5.29 -2.81
N ARG A 145 -18.31 -6.20 -3.77
CA ARG A 145 -18.69 -7.62 -3.65
C ARG A 145 -17.56 -8.46 -3.08
N ARG A 146 -16.34 -7.95 -3.13
CA ARG A 146 -15.11 -8.58 -2.67
C ARG A 146 -14.09 -7.49 -2.38
N VAL A 147 -13.41 -7.56 -1.26
CA VAL A 147 -12.26 -6.72 -0.96
C VAL A 147 -11.01 -7.57 -1.06
N TRP A 148 -9.99 -7.08 -1.73
CA TRP A 148 -8.77 -7.83 -1.91
C TRP A 148 -7.53 -6.93 -1.86
N LEU A 149 -6.40 -7.54 -1.64
CA LEU A 149 -5.10 -6.91 -1.65
C LEU A 149 -4.03 -7.93 -2.03
N HIS A 150 -2.83 -7.47 -2.28
CA HIS A 150 -1.68 -8.35 -2.38
C HIS A 150 -0.54 -7.83 -1.51
N THR A 151 0.34 -8.73 -1.12
CA THR A 151 1.58 -8.45 -0.41
C THR A 151 2.68 -9.32 -0.98
N CYS A 152 3.92 -8.94 -0.78
CA CYS A 152 5.06 -9.73 -1.24
C CYS A 152 6.11 -9.90 -0.14
N THR A 153 7.08 -10.76 -0.39
CA THR A 153 8.15 -11.06 0.57
C THR A 153 9.08 -9.88 0.88
N LEU A 154 8.94 -8.76 0.14
CA LEU A 154 9.68 -7.52 0.39
C LEU A 154 8.93 -6.56 1.32
N ASP A 155 7.65 -6.80 1.58
CA ASP A 155 6.85 -5.99 2.49
C ASP A 155 7.28 -6.21 3.95
N ASP A 156 6.75 -5.36 4.84
CA ASP A 156 6.98 -5.53 6.28
C ASP A 156 6.53 -6.92 6.75
N LYS A 157 7.35 -7.55 7.58
CA LYS A 157 7.05 -8.86 8.18
C LYS A 157 5.73 -8.90 8.97
N ALA A 158 5.23 -7.75 9.43
CA ALA A 158 3.96 -7.63 10.11
C ALA A 158 2.76 -7.54 9.16
N ALA A 159 2.96 -7.32 7.85
CA ALA A 159 1.88 -7.13 6.89
C ALA A 159 1.01 -8.38 6.76
N MET A 160 1.58 -9.51 6.39
CA MET A 160 0.84 -10.77 6.23
C MET A 160 0.09 -11.19 7.50
N PRO A 161 0.71 -11.21 8.71
CA PRO A 161 -0.02 -11.51 9.94
C PRO A 161 -1.17 -10.54 10.23
N ASN A 162 -1.03 -9.26 9.88
CA ASN A 162 -2.09 -8.27 10.06
C ASN A 162 -3.28 -8.59 9.14
N TYR A 163 -3.04 -8.89 7.86
CA TYR A 163 -4.10 -9.26 6.91
C TYR A 163 -4.87 -10.50 7.37
N LEU A 164 -4.16 -11.57 7.74
CA LEU A 164 -4.78 -12.81 8.23
C LEU A 164 -5.61 -12.58 9.49
N LYS A 165 -5.10 -11.79 10.44
CA LYS A 165 -5.82 -11.47 11.69
C LYS A 165 -7.03 -10.56 11.45
N ARG A 166 -7.09 -9.84 10.35
CA ARG A 166 -8.28 -9.03 9.98
C ARG A 166 -9.30 -9.84 9.20
N GLY A 167 -9.04 -11.10 8.88
CA GLY A 167 -9.98 -12.00 8.24
C GLY A 167 -9.73 -12.20 6.74
N PHE A 168 -8.71 -11.59 6.17
CA PHE A 168 -8.31 -11.87 4.78
C PHE A 168 -7.78 -13.29 4.63
N ARG A 169 -8.06 -13.92 3.50
CA ARG A 169 -7.63 -15.29 3.19
C ARG A 169 -6.83 -15.30 1.89
N PRO A 170 -5.65 -15.97 1.86
CA PRO A 170 -4.91 -16.16 0.62
C PRO A 170 -5.73 -16.95 -0.40
N PHE A 171 -5.69 -16.54 -1.67
CA PHE A 171 -6.36 -17.26 -2.76
C PHE A 171 -5.46 -17.50 -3.97
N ARG A 172 -4.33 -16.79 -4.06
CA ARG A 172 -3.39 -16.94 -5.16
C ARG A 172 -1.99 -16.55 -4.70
N THR A 173 -0.98 -17.23 -5.22
CA THR A 173 0.44 -16.87 -5.09
C THR A 173 1.11 -16.89 -6.46
N GLU A 174 2.11 -16.05 -6.64
CA GLU A 174 3.00 -16.06 -7.81
C GLU A 174 4.41 -15.68 -7.39
N SER A 175 5.40 -16.27 -8.06
CA SER A 175 6.81 -15.95 -7.84
C SER A 175 7.39 -15.26 -9.07
N TYR A 176 8.25 -14.27 -8.85
CA TYR A 176 8.95 -13.54 -9.88
C TYR A 176 10.31 -13.07 -9.37
N SER A 177 11.21 -12.75 -10.29
CA SER A 177 12.53 -12.25 -9.94
C SER A 177 12.59 -10.73 -10.04
N VAL A 178 13.25 -10.09 -9.09
CA VAL A 178 13.48 -8.65 -9.05
C VAL A 178 14.97 -8.36 -9.00
N GLU A 179 15.42 -7.45 -9.83
CA GLU A 179 16.76 -6.89 -9.74
C GLU A 179 16.77 -5.77 -8.70
N LEU A 180 17.52 -5.93 -7.64
CA LEU A 180 17.72 -4.87 -6.65
C LEU A 180 18.83 -3.95 -7.09
N PRO A 181 18.65 -2.62 -7.04
CA PRO A 181 19.75 -1.69 -7.22
C PRO A 181 20.79 -1.90 -6.12
N SER A 182 22.05 -1.95 -6.51
CA SER A 182 23.21 -2.05 -5.62
C SER A 182 23.44 -0.76 -4.83
#